data_a4b6e0b43a3a7ed43401d13f241dc298
#
_entry.id   a4b6e0b43a3a7ed43401d13f241dc298
#
_cell.length_a   1.000
_cell.length_b   1.000
_cell.length_c   1.000
_cell.angle_alpha   90.00
_cell.angle_beta   90.00
_cell.angle_gamma   90.00
#
_symmetry.space_group_name_H-M   'P 1'
#
loop_
_entity.id
_entity.type
_entity.pdbx_description
1 polymer ?
#
loop_
_entity_poly.entity_id
_entity_poly.type
_entity_poly.pdbx_seq_one_letter_code
_entity_poly.pdbx_strand_id
1 'polypeptide(L)'
;MKIKNIRLAMGLVIICVFNLNIRAQAQEILTLKQCIDKALQQSLQLTADGYSLEKTKAGVKQQYSALLPTISGEGSYQYAFQVSTSVIPAGAFGGPQGTYSAVEFGVPQTKSAVVTLKQNIYNPASMIALKAAKVSVNLSQLQVTASKEDLIYNISATYYNIQSVIKQTELSKQTLANTEALLASTQEQLKAGLATQTDVDRLTVTRDNDKANIQSQENSKEKYYNMLKTLMNLPLSIEIAVLAFVDNEADAAILQVQSLNGTLKTNYLQVIENIKISKLEERKIKAGYLPTLSLNGAYGLYGYSTSADPFNTINNKFYPNSYVGVKLSIPIFDGFNIKYQAKQKYYEVKRYEVQAQQTMQQNNKEMADAYADLKSNFITYQNQQRNLLLAQKVMKDINAQYKSGLVKVSDFINTNSDLQTAQTNFVNALINIKQAELDLRKAQGTLLKNQN
;
A
#
# COMPACT_ATOMS: atom_id res chain seq x y z
N MET A 1 33.32 5.68 -61.69
CA MET A 1 32.14 6.34 -61.01
C MET A 1 30.92 5.44 -60.87
N LYS A 2 31.01 4.10 -61.02
CA LYS A 2 29.87 3.14 -60.93
C LYS A 2 29.85 2.27 -59.66
N ILE A 3 30.91 2.24 -58.85
CA ILE A 3 31.02 1.32 -57.68
C ILE A 3 30.56 2.00 -56.36
N LYS A 4 30.53 3.36 -56.30
CA LYS A 4 30.09 4.09 -55.12
C LYS A 4 28.57 4.07 -54.91
N ASN A 5 27.79 3.95 -56.00
CA ASN A 5 26.32 3.99 -55.94
C ASN A 5 25.70 2.62 -55.52
N ILE A 6 26.41 1.51 -55.70
CA ILE A 6 25.94 0.17 -55.30
C ILE A 6 26.07 -0.02 -53.78
N ARG A 7 27.09 0.56 -53.14
CA ARG A 7 27.25 0.50 -51.67
C ARG A 7 26.24 1.38 -50.93
N LEU A 8 25.79 2.50 -51.53
CA LEU A 8 24.75 3.36 -50.93
C LEU A 8 23.35 2.73 -51.05
N ALA A 9 23.05 2.05 -52.16
CA ALA A 9 21.77 1.35 -52.34
C ALA A 9 21.66 0.10 -51.46
N MET A 10 22.75 -0.61 -51.21
CA MET A 10 22.77 -1.77 -50.31
C MET A 10 22.71 -1.39 -48.84
N GLY A 11 23.23 -0.23 -48.43
CA GLY A 11 23.07 0.36 -47.09
C GLY A 11 21.64 0.79 -46.79
N LEU A 12 20.91 1.35 -47.77
CA LEU A 12 19.52 1.79 -47.62
C LEU A 12 18.53 0.62 -47.54
N VAL A 13 18.78 -0.51 -48.23
CA VAL A 13 17.96 -1.72 -48.15
C VAL A 13 18.16 -2.43 -46.81
N ILE A 14 19.35 -2.42 -46.22
CA ILE A 14 19.63 -3.02 -44.91
C ILE A 14 18.95 -2.20 -43.78
N ILE A 15 18.88 -0.87 -43.91
CA ILE A 15 18.18 0.02 -42.96
C ILE A 15 16.65 -0.16 -43.02
N CYS A 16 16.09 -0.42 -44.21
CA CYS A 16 14.64 -0.69 -44.34
C CYS A 16 14.22 -2.07 -43.83
N VAL A 17 15.09 -3.08 -43.86
CA VAL A 17 14.75 -4.42 -43.35
C VAL A 17 14.79 -4.48 -41.79
N PHE A 18 15.53 -3.57 -41.13
CA PHE A 18 15.63 -3.55 -39.67
C PHE A 18 14.48 -2.85 -38.95
N ASN A 19 13.60 -2.12 -39.67
CA ASN A 19 12.47 -1.40 -39.07
C ASN A 19 11.12 -2.13 -39.19
N LEU A 20 11.08 -3.38 -39.65
CA LEU A 20 9.85 -4.17 -39.77
C LEU A 20 9.71 -5.24 -38.66
N ASN A 21 10.35 -5.07 -37.51
CA ASN A 21 9.87 -5.72 -36.27
C ASN A 21 8.65 -4.99 -35.72
N ILE A 22 7.58 -4.90 -36.48
CA ILE A 22 6.24 -4.81 -35.92
C ILE A 22 6.05 -6.15 -35.22
N ARG A 23 6.44 -6.23 -33.95
CA ARG A 23 5.94 -7.26 -33.07
C ARG A 23 4.42 -7.10 -33.09
N ALA A 24 3.74 -7.93 -33.86
CA ALA A 24 2.35 -8.24 -33.58
C ALA A 24 2.36 -8.70 -32.12
N GLN A 25 2.02 -7.80 -31.22
CA GLN A 25 1.94 -8.07 -29.81
C GLN A 25 0.73 -8.98 -29.66
N ALA A 26 0.98 -10.30 -29.70
CA ALA A 26 -0.05 -11.29 -29.48
C ALA A 26 -0.70 -10.92 -28.14
N GLN A 27 -2.02 -10.74 -28.14
CA GLN A 27 -2.81 -10.45 -26.96
C GLN A 27 -2.51 -11.53 -25.92
N GLU A 28 -1.82 -11.14 -24.81
CA GLU A 28 -1.42 -12.09 -23.77
C GLU A 28 -2.64 -12.47 -22.94
N ILE A 29 -3.07 -13.73 -23.02
CA ILE A 29 -4.17 -14.24 -22.18
C ILE A 29 -3.59 -14.54 -20.80
N LEU A 30 -4.07 -13.82 -19.80
CA LEU A 30 -3.61 -13.92 -18.42
C LEU A 30 -4.60 -14.68 -17.55
N THR A 31 -4.11 -15.63 -16.77
CA THR A 31 -4.84 -16.23 -15.66
C THR A 31 -4.82 -15.29 -14.45
N LEU A 32 -5.74 -15.48 -13.50
CA LEU A 32 -5.77 -14.72 -12.26
C LEU A 32 -4.41 -14.80 -11.51
N LYS A 33 -3.83 -16.00 -11.43
CA LYS A 33 -2.53 -16.22 -10.79
C LYS A 33 -1.44 -15.39 -11.46
N GLN A 34 -1.36 -15.40 -12.79
CA GLN A 34 -0.37 -14.61 -13.54
C GLN A 34 -0.55 -13.10 -13.32
N CYS A 35 -1.80 -12.60 -13.24
CA CYS A 35 -2.07 -11.20 -12.92
C CYS A 35 -1.57 -10.83 -11.53
N ILE A 36 -1.82 -11.68 -10.54
CA ILE A 36 -1.38 -11.49 -9.15
C ILE A 36 0.16 -11.51 -9.08
N ASP A 37 0.80 -12.50 -9.70
CA ASP A 37 2.28 -12.64 -9.68
C ASP A 37 2.96 -11.43 -10.33
N LYS A 38 2.46 -10.97 -11.50
CA LYS A 38 2.96 -9.75 -12.15
C LYS A 38 2.80 -8.52 -11.25
N ALA A 39 1.64 -8.35 -10.64
CA ALA A 39 1.38 -7.22 -9.77
C ALA A 39 2.25 -7.22 -8.50
N LEU A 40 2.43 -8.37 -7.85
CA LEU A 40 3.28 -8.50 -6.67
C LEU A 40 4.75 -8.15 -6.98
N GLN A 41 5.20 -8.39 -8.23
CA GLN A 41 6.56 -8.07 -8.68
C GLN A 41 6.73 -6.61 -9.09
N GLN A 42 5.71 -5.98 -9.68
CA GLN A 42 5.83 -4.70 -10.37
C GLN A 42 5.10 -3.54 -9.70
N SER A 43 4.30 -3.79 -8.65
CA SER A 43 3.51 -2.74 -7.98
C SER A 43 4.37 -1.64 -7.39
N LEU A 44 4.10 -0.40 -7.81
CA LEU A 44 4.74 0.79 -7.25
C LEU A 44 4.41 0.98 -5.77
N GLN A 45 3.18 0.63 -5.35
CA GLN A 45 2.77 0.71 -3.95
C GLN A 45 3.60 -0.24 -3.09
N LEU A 46 3.78 -1.51 -3.51
CA LEU A 46 4.61 -2.47 -2.77
C LEU A 46 6.08 -2.06 -2.75
N THR A 47 6.58 -1.42 -3.81
CA THR A 47 7.93 -0.86 -3.86
C THR A 47 8.08 0.26 -2.82
N ALA A 48 7.11 1.19 -2.74
CA ALA A 48 7.08 2.26 -1.74
C ALA A 48 7.01 1.72 -0.29
N ASP A 49 6.20 0.69 -0.07
CA ASP A 49 6.09 0.01 1.23
C ASP A 49 7.39 -0.72 1.59
N GLY A 50 8.08 -1.30 0.61
CA GLY A 50 9.41 -1.86 0.75
C GLY A 50 10.43 -0.83 1.21
N TYR A 51 10.45 0.37 0.61
CA TYR A 51 11.30 1.47 1.07
C TYR A 51 10.94 1.95 2.48
N SER A 52 9.65 1.93 2.86
CA SER A 52 9.22 2.26 4.22
C SER A 52 9.73 1.23 5.25
N LEU A 53 9.76 -0.05 4.88
CA LEU A 53 10.39 -1.10 5.68
C LEU A 53 11.90 -0.88 5.82
N GLU A 54 12.62 -0.58 4.72
CA GLU A 54 14.06 -0.30 4.76
C GLU A 54 14.37 0.97 5.59
N LYS A 55 13.53 2.01 5.50
CA LYS A 55 13.61 3.20 6.37
C LYS A 55 13.51 2.79 7.86
N THR A 56 12.57 1.90 8.19
CA THR A 56 12.40 1.41 9.58
C THR A 56 13.61 0.59 10.03
N LYS A 57 14.17 -0.25 9.16
CA LYS A 57 15.43 -0.99 9.44
C LYS A 57 16.61 -0.06 9.64
N ALA A 58 16.72 1.01 8.84
CA ALA A 58 17.73 2.07 9.03
C ALA A 58 17.54 2.77 10.39
N GLY A 59 16.30 3.00 10.83
CA GLY A 59 15.97 3.50 12.16
C GLY A 59 16.50 2.62 13.30
N VAL A 60 16.49 1.29 13.13
CA VAL A 60 17.13 0.36 14.11
C VAL A 60 18.63 0.61 14.19
N LYS A 61 19.32 0.77 13.04
CA LYS A 61 20.76 1.09 13.00
C LYS A 61 21.05 2.45 13.63
N GLN A 62 20.17 3.43 13.41
CA GLN A 62 20.25 4.74 14.05
C GLN A 62 20.11 4.64 15.59
N GLN A 63 19.17 3.83 16.11
CA GLN A 63 19.06 3.60 17.56
C GLN A 63 20.29 2.86 18.12
N TYR A 64 20.88 1.96 17.34
CA TYR A 64 22.12 1.29 17.73
C TYR A 64 23.30 2.26 17.81
N SER A 65 23.38 3.28 16.92
CA SER A 65 24.45 4.28 16.93
C SER A 65 24.51 5.10 18.22
N ALA A 66 23.38 5.23 18.95
CA ALA A 66 23.36 5.87 20.28
C ALA A 66 24.18 5.13 21.35
N LEU A 67 24.59 3.89 21.09
CA LEU A 67 25.47 3.08 21.95
C LEU A 67 26.94 3.10 21.51
N LEU A 68 27.23 3.67 20.33
CA LEU A 68 28.58 3.79 19.78
C LEU A 68 29.22 5.11 20.20
N PRO A 69 30.57 5.20 20.17
CA PRO A 69 31.27 6.46 20.42
C PRO A 69 30.94 7.48 19.32
N THR A 70 30.73 8.72 19.74
CA THR A 70 30.64 9.89 18.85
C THR A 70 31.88 10.76 19.01
N ILE A 71 32.46 11.19 17.90
CA ILE A 71 33.56 12.11 17.85
C ILE A 71 33.09 13.35 17.09
N SER A 72 33.23 14.52 17.71
CA SER A 72 32.91 15.81 17.09
C SER A 72 34.07 16.81 17.23
N GLY A 73 34.26 17.64 16.22
CA GLY A 73 35.19 18.76 16.23
C GLY A 73 34.43 20.07 16.27
N GLU A 74 34.86 20.98 17.12
CA GLU A 74 34.28 22.32 17.25
C GLU A 74 35.42 23.35 17.21
N GLY A 75 35.25 24.40 16.40
CA GLY A 75 36.10 25.57 16.36
C GLY A 75 35.33 26.78 16.84
N SER A 76 35.87 27.54 17.80
CA SER A 76 35.26 28.79 18.25
C SER A 76 36.23 29.95 18.21
N TYR A 77 35.69 31.11 17.89
CA TYR A 77 36.34 32.41 18.03
C TYR A 77 35.39 33.31 18.81
N GLN A 78 35.91 33.90 19.88
CA GLN A 78 35.15 34.81 20.70
C GLN A 78 36.00 36.08 20.97
N TYR A 79 35.41 37.24 20.77
CA TYR A 79 35.97 38.53 21.19
C TYR A 79 35.02 39.16 22.21
N ALA A 80 35.50 39.36 23.42
CA ALA A 80 34.78 40.02 24.50
C ALA A 80 35.06 41.52 24.45
N PHE A 81 34.04 42.33 24.20
CA PHE A 81 34.14 43.79 24.24
C PHE A 81 34.44 44.32 25.64
N GLN A 82 34.03 43.57 26.67
CA GLN A 82 34.38 43.79 28.09
C GLN A 82 34.82 42.46 28.68
N VAL A 83 35.99 42.46 29.29
CA VAL A 83 36.51 41.29 30.02
C VAL A 83 35.85 41.23 31.39
N SER A 84 35.57 40.00 31.85
CA SER A 84 34.91 39.80 33.16
C SER A 84 35.75 40.36 34.30
N THR A 85 35.11 41.20 35.09
CA THR A 85 35.73 41.72 36.34
C THR A 85 35.42 40.75 37.49
N SER A 86 36.44 40.26 38.15
CA SER A 86 36.32 39.42 39.34
C SER A 86 36.68 40.23 40.57
N VAL A 87 35.86 40.17 41.61
CA VAL A 87 36.15 40.78 42.91
C VAL A 87 36.91 39.77 43.74
N ILE A 88 38.14 40.12 44.06
CA ILE A 88 39.10 39.25 44.78
C ILE A 88 39.54 39.90 46.07
N PRO A 89 39.91 39.11 47.11
CA PRO A 89 40.50 39.67 48.33
C PRO A 89 41.84 40.42 48.00
N ALA A 90 41.90 41.70 48.31
CA ALA A 90 43.08 42.55 47.97
C ALA A 90 44.39 42.06 48.63
N GLY A 91 44.29 41.42 49.79
CA GLY A 91 45.42 40.83 50.46
C GLY A 91 46.16 39.71 49.71
N ALA A 92 45.46 39.03 48.73
CA ALA A 92 46.09 38.02 47.90
C ALA A 92 47.08 38.57 46.86
N PHE A 93 47.03 39.89 46.62
CA PHE A 93 47.94 40.62 45.67
C PHE A 93 48.64 41.82 46.29
N GLY A 94 48.90 41.74 47.60
CA GLY A 94 49.68 42.75 48.31
C GLY A 94 48.89 43.97 48.78
N GLY A 95 47.57 43.97 48.73
CA GLY A 95 46.70 45.03 49.28
C GLY A 95 46.34 44.81 50.76
N PRO A 96 45.65 45.79 51.42
CA PRO A 96 45.26 45.66 52.81
C PRO A 96 44.35 44.42 53.09
N GLN A 97 44.62 43.73 54.20
CA GLN A 97 43.81 42.61 54.62
C GLN A 97 42.35 43.03 54.95
N GLY A 98 41.37 42.26 54.53
CA GLY A 98 39.97 42.54 54.75
C GLY A 98 39.29 43.45 53.69
N THR A 99 40.07 43.91 52.70
CA THR A 99 39.50 44.68 51.58
C THR A 99 39.42 43.87 50.32
N TYR A 100 38.55 44.28 49.36
CA TYR A 100 38.34 43.63 48.08
C TYR A 100 38.72 44.57 46.93
N SER A 101 39.38 44.03 45.91
CA SER A 101 39.70 44.75 44.68
C SER A 101 39.02 44.15 43.50
N ALA A 102 38.46 44.99 42.63
CA ALA A 102 37.90 44.56 41.33
C ALA A 102 39.05 44.47 40.32
N VAL A 103 39.27 43.28 39.77
CA VAL A 103 40.36 43.02 38.80
C VAL A 103 39.75 42.36 37.57
N GLU A 104 40.12 42.84 36.40
CA GLU A 104 39.75 42.20 35.13
C GLU A 104 40.64 40.98 34.92
N PHE A 105 40.06 39.79 34.94
CA PHE A 105 40.77 38.55 34.65
C PHE A 105 40.35 38.00 33.28
N GLY A 106 41.33 37.77 32.41
CA GLY A 106 41.11 37.17 31.09
C GLY A 106 41.73 38.02 29.98
N VAL A 107 41.43 37.62 28.76
CA VAL A 107 41.84 38.32 27.54
C VAL A 107 40.64 38.56 26.65
N PRO A 108 40.58 39.65 25.90
CA PRO A 108 39.45 39.96 25.04
C PRO A 108 39.19 38.90 23.97
N GLN A 109 40.25 38.25 23.45
CA GLN A 109 40.13 37.29 22.36
C GLN A 109 40.47 35.89 22.85
N THR A 110 39.54 34.97 22.62
CA THR A 110 39.77 33.53 22.80
C THR A 110 39.44 32.77 21.53
N LYS A 111 40.27 31.80 21.19
CA LYS A 111 40.11 30.86 20.08
C LYS A 111 40.20 29.47 20.65
N SER A 112 39.38 28.54 20.11
CA SER A 112 39.55 27.14 20.45
C SER A 112 39.27 26.24 19.25
N ALA A 113 40.01 25.13 19.20
CA ALA A 113 39.74 24.01 18.36
C ALA A 113 39.71 22.77 19.26
N VAL A 114 38.54 22.14 19.40
CA VAL A 114 38.33 21.05 20.37
C VAL A 114 37.77 19.84 19.66
N VAL A 115 38.36 18.67 19.88
CA VAL A 115 37.79 17.37 19.50
C VAL A 115 37.26 16.72 20.75
N THR A 116 35.98 16.31 20.72
CA THR A 116 35.31 15.65 21.84
C THR A 116 34.93 14.21 21.48
N LEU A 117 35.15 13.30 22.41
CA LEU A 117 34.69 11.91 22.37
C LEU A 117 33.60 11.75 23.43
N LYS A 118 32.44 11.17 23.02
CA LYS A 118 31.37 10.84 23.95
C LYS A 118 30.83 9.46 23.62
N GLN A 119 30.74 8.59 24.64
CA GLN A 119 30.17 7.24 24.49
C GLN A 119 29.30 6.88 25.69
N ASN A 120 28.10 6.40 25.42
CA ASN A 120 27.24 5.80 26.44
C ASN A 120 27.73 4.37 26.73
N ILE A 121 28.31 4.12 27.94
CA ILE A 121 28.71 2.78 28.36
C ILE A 121 27.49 1.99 28.85
N TYR A 122 26.64 2.64 29.63
CA TYR A 122 25.42 2.07 30.16
C TYR A 122 24.30 3.11 30.11
N ASN A 123 23.29 2.86 29.25
CA ASN A 123 22.08 3.67 29.13
C ASN A 123 20.88 2.72 28.92
N PRO A 124 20.17 2.36 29.99
CA PRO A 124 19.04 1.43 29.91
C PRO A 124 17.92 1.91 29.00
N ALA A 125 17.64 3.22 28.97
CA ALA A 125 16.63 3.78 28.08
C ALA A 125 16.97 3.58 26.59
N SER A 126 18.24 3.81 26.19
CA SER A 126 18.69 3.56 24.83
C SER A 126 18.66 2.08 24.46
N MET A 127 19.00 1.19 25.40
CA MET A 127 18.93 -0.24 25.17
C MET A 127 17.48 -0.72 24.94
N ILE A 128 16.50 -0.18 25.68
CA ILE A 128 15.10 -0.49 25.51
C ILE A 128 14.55 0.17 24.22
N ALA A 129 14.97 1.39 23.88
CA ALA A 129 14.62 2.03 22.61
C ALA A 129 15.06 1.20 21.41
N LEU A 130 16.25 0.59 21.46
CA LEU A 130 16.71 -0.34 20.42
C LEU A 130 15.81 -1.57 20.31
N LYS A 131 15.34 -2.12 21.44
CA LYS A 131 14.36 -3.24 21.43
C LYS A 131 13.03 -2.82 20.81
N ALA A 132 12.52 -1.63 21.14
CA ALA A 132 11.30 -1.08 20.57
C ALA A 132 11.44 -0.87 19.04
N ALA A 133 12.57 -0.32 18.59
CA ALA A 133 12.85 -0.14 17.16
C ALA A 133 12.87 -1.48 16.39
N LYS A 134 13.41 -2.57 16.99
CA LYS A 134 13.36 -3.90 16.38
C LYS A 134 11.92 -4.42 16.24
N VAL A 135 11.05 -4.18 17.23
CA VAL A 135 9.62 -4.57 17.16
C VAL A 135 8.90 -3.72 16.10
N SER A 136 9.28 -2.45 15.91
CA SER A 136 8.72 -1.60 14.84
C SER A 136 9.03 -2.15 13.43
N VAL A 137 10.14 -2.89 13.25
CA VAL A 137 10.41 -3.59 11.97
C VAL A 137 9.37 -4.67 11.71
N ASN A 138 8.97 -5.46 12.74
CA ASN A 138 7.92 -6.46 12.60
C ASN A 138 6.58 -5.81 12.21
N LEU A 139 6.23 -4.69 12.86
CA LEU A 139 5.04 -3.92 12.51
C LEU A 139 5.08 -3.44 11.05
N SER A 140 6.22 -2.89 10.61
CA SER A 140 6.40 -2.46 9.22
C SER A 140 6.32 -3.63 8.23
N GLN A 141 6.83 -4.81 8.59
CA GLN A 141 6.69 -6.03 7.79
C GLN A 141 5.22 -6.46 7.65
N LEU A 142 4.44 -6.37 8.73
CA LEU A 142 3.00 -6.65 8.69
C LEU A 142 2.24 -5.61 7.86
N GLN A 143 2.70 -4.36 7.79
CA GLN A 143 2.12 -3.35 6.89
C GLN A 143 2.35 -3.72 5.43
N VAL A 144 3.56 -4.14 5.05
CA VAL A 144 3.84 -4.66 3.70
C VAL A 144 2.97 -5.88 3.39
N THR A 145 2.76 -6.77 4.37
CA THR A 145 1.88 -7.92 4.21
C THR A 145 0.44 -7.51 3.95
N ALA A 146 -0.09 -6.54 4.71
CA ALA A 146 -1.44 -6.01 4.50
C ALA A 146 -1.61 -5.38 3.10
N SER A 147 -0.62 -4.60 2.63
CA SER A 147 -0.63 -4.04 1.27
C SER A 147 -0.63 -5.11 0.18
N LYS A 148 0.08 -6.24 0.41
CA LYS A 148 0.02 -7.40 -0.52
C LYS A 148 -1.37 -8.04 -0.52
N GLU A 149 -1.98 -8.25 0.65
CA GLU A 149 -3.35 -8.79 0.77
C GLU A 149 -4.36 -7.91 0.04
N ASP A 150 -4.28 -6.58 0.22
CA ASP A 150 -5.17 -5.62 -0.45
C ASP A 150 -4.94 -5.58 -1.97
N LEU A 151 -3.69 -5.68 -2.44
CA LEU A 151 -3.38 -5.75 -3.86
C LEU A 151 -3.97 -7.00 -4.50
N ILE A 152 -3.79 -8.18 -3.88
CA ILE A 152 -4.35 -9.46 -4.35
C ILE A 152 -5.88 -9.37 -4.42
N TYR A 153 -6.51 -8.82 -3.38
CA TYR A 153 -7.94 -8.62 -3.33
C TYR A 153 -8.44 -7.74 -4.50
N ASN A 154 -7.82 -6.58 -4.70
CA ASN A 154 -8.21 -5.63 -5.75
C ASN A 154 -8.03 -6.21 -7.15
N ILE A 155 -6.95 -6.96 -7.40
CA ILE A 155 -6.71 -7.64 -8.67
C ILE A 155 -7.75 -8.72 -8.89
N SER A 156 -8.01 -9.55 -7.89
CA SER A 156 -9.00 -10.63 -8.00
C SER A 156 -10.41 -10.08 -8.27
N ALA A 157 -10.82 -9.05 -7.54
CA ALA A 157 -12.10 -8.39 -7.74
C ALA A 157 -12.21 -7.78 -9.15
N THR A 158 -11.14 -7.09 -9.62
CA THR A 158 -11.10 -6.49 -10.96
C THR A 158 -11.13 -7.57 -12.05
N TYR A 159 -10.40 -8.68 -11.86
CA TYR A 159 -10.36 -9.82 -12.76
C TYR A 159 -11.77 -10.46 -12.93
N TYR A 160 -12.47 -10.70 -11.81
CA TYR A 160 -13.83 -11.23 -11.83
C TYR A 160 -14.84 -10.27 -12.46
N ASN A 161 -14.67 -8.95 -12.26
CA ASN A 161 -15.49 -7.95 -12.96
C ASN A 161 -15.27 -7.97 -14.48
N ILE A 162 -14.03 -8.16 -14.96
CA ILE A 162 -13.76 -8.32 -16.40
C ILE A 162 -14.46 -9.58 -16.93
N GLN A 163 -14.34 -10.72 -16.24
CA GLN A 163 -15.00 -11.96 -16.63
C GLN A 163 -16.54 -11.80 -16.70
N SER A 164 -17.12 -11.11 -15.72
CA SER A 164 -18.55 -10.81 -15.65
C SER A 164 -19.01 -10.00 -16.87
N VAL A 165 -18.28 -8.92 -17.22
CA VAL A 165 -18.64 -8.10 -18.38
C VAL A 165 -18.45 -8.86 -19.70
N ILE A 166 -17.42 -9.70 -19.81
CA ILE A 166 -17.24 -10.59 -20.97
C ILE A 166 -18.46 -11.51 -21.14
N LYS A 167 -18.90 -12.15 -20.05
CA LYS A 167 -20.07 -13.07 -20.08
C LYS A 167 -21.36 -12.33 -20.41
N GLN A 168 -21.58 -11.14 -19.82
CA GLN A 168 -22.74 -10.30 -20.13
C GLN A 168 -22.76 -9.88 -21.60
N THR A 169 -21.59 -9.47 -22.15
CA THR A 169 -21.48 -9.08 -23.57
C THR A 169 -21.74 -10.25 -24.52
N GLU A 170 -21.26 -11.45 -24.16
CA GLU A 170 -21.53 -12.68 -24.91
C GLU A 170 -23.05 -12.95 -25.00
N LEU A 171 -23.73 -12.94 -23.85
CA LEU A 171 -25.17 -13.17 -23.78
C LEU A 171 -25.95 -12.07 -24.52
N SER A 172 -25.56 -10.80 -24.40
CA SER A 172 -26.21 -9.69 -25.12
C SER A 172 -26.01 -9.81 -26.64
N LYS A 173 -24.85 -10.27 -27.13
CA LYS A 173 -24.59 -10.52 -28.55
C LYS A 173 -25.48 -11.66 -29.09
N GLN A 174 -25.71 -12.71 -28.29
CA GLN A 174 -26.68 -13.78 -28.68
C GLN A 174 -28.09 -13.25 -28.78
N THR A 175 -28.53 -12.39 -27.84
CA THR A 175 -29.83 -11.73 -27.85
C THR A 175 -29.99 -10.83 -29.07
N LEU A 176 -28.98 -9.98 -29.36
CA LEU A 176 -28.99 -9.13 -30.57
C LEU A 176 -29.12 -9.96 -31.84
N ALA A 177 -28.41 -11.06 -31.98
CA ALA A 177 -28.51 -11.94 -33.14
C ALA A 177 -29.94 -12.50 -33.33
N ASN A 178 -30.63 -12.85 -32.24
CA ASN A 178 -32.05 -13.29 -32.28
C ASN A 178 -32.97 -12.13 -32.73
N THR A 179 -32.77 -10.91 -32.18
CA THR A 179 -33.54 -9.72 -32.55
C THR A 179 -33.32 -9.35 -34.04
N GLU A 180 -32.09 -9.42 -34.54
CA GLU A 180 -31.76 -9.13 -35.96
C GLU A 180 -32.39 -10.20 -36.90
N ALA A 181 -32.32 -11.46 -36.56
CA ALA A 181 -32.94 -12.53 -37.34
C ALA A 181 -34.46 -12.37 -37.39
N LEU A 182 -35.09 -11.98 -36.29
CA LEU A 182 -36.54 -11.74 -36.27
C LEU A 182 -36.91 -10.49 -37.08
N LEU A 183 -36.18 -9.39 -36.93
CA LEU A 183 -36.40 -8.16 -37.70
C LEU A 183 -36.35 -8.44 -39.20
N ALA A 184 -35.36 -9.20 -39.67
CA ALA A 184 -35.27 -9.59 -41.09
C ALA A 184 -36.49 -10.40 -41.53
N SER A 185 -36.93 -11.37 -40.72
CA SER A 185 -38.15 -12.17 -41.01
C SER A 185 -39.42 -11.31 -41.05
N THR A 186 -39.56 -10.36 -40.08
CA THR A 186 -40.71 -9.44 -40.03
C THR A 186 -40.73 -8.47 -41.20
N GLN A 187 -39.59 -8.04 -41.72
CA GLN A 187 -39.47 -7.21 -42.91
C GLN A 187 -39.95 -7.94 -44.16
N GLU A 188 -39.64 -9.23 -44.30
CA GLU A 188 -40.20 -10.05 -45.41
C GLU A 188 -41.71 -10.28 -45.26
N GLN A 189 -42.19 -10.51 -44.03
CA GLN A 189 -43.62 -10.60 -43.76
C GLN A 189 -44.37 -9.30 -44.06
N LEU A 190 -43.76 -8.11 -43.80
CA LEU A 190 -44.35 -6.83 -44.17
C LEU A 190 -44.50 -6.71 -45.69
N LYS A 191 -43.48 -7.12 -46.48
CA LYS A 191 -43.57 -7.12 -47.95
C LYS A 191 -44.69 -8.03 -48.47
N ALA A 192 -44.95 -9.12 -47.74
CA ALA A 192 -46.03 -10.07 -48.04
C ALA A 192 -47.41 -9.63 -47.49
N GLY A 193 -47.52 -8.48 -46.80
CA GLY A 193 -48.73 -7.97 -46.17
C GLY A 193 -49.13 -8.71 -44.89
N LEU A 194 -48.26 -9.54 -44.30
CA LEU A 194 -48.50 -10.35 -43.10
C LEU A 194 -48.04 -9.72 -41.79
N ALA A 195 -47.29 -8.62 -41.84
CA ALA A 195 -46.85 -7.84 -40.69
C ALA A 195 -47.13 -6.35 -40.92
N THR A 196 -47.06 -5.53 -39.84
CA THR A 196 -47.27 -4.08 -39.91
C THR A 196 -45.94 -3.31 -39.89
N GLN A 197 -45.96 -2.07 -40.43
CA GLN A 197 -44.79 -1.20 -40.29
C GLN A 197 -44.42 -0.95 -38.81
N THR A 198 -45.44 -0.85 -37.93
CA THR A 198 -45.28 -0.69 -36.50
C THR A 198 -44.47 -1.86 -35.87
N ASP A 199 -44.67 -3.10 -36.37
CA ASP A 199 -43.92 -4.26 -35.88
C ASP A 199 -42.46 -4.18 -36.25
N VAL A 200 -42.14 -3.75 -37.49
CA VAL A 200 -40.75 -3.51 -37.94
C VAL A 200 -40.08 -2.38 -37.13
N ASP A 201 -40.81 -1.30 -36.92
CA ASP A 201 -40.31 -0.14 -36.18
C ASP A 201 -40.00 -0.52 -34.71
N ARG A 202 -40.86 -1.26 -34.03
CA ARG A 202 -40.62 -1.76 -32.66
C ARG A 202 -39.39 -2.67 -32.57
N LEU A 203 -39.21 -3.60 -33.50
CA LEU A 203 -38.03 -4.45 -33.54
C LEU A 203 -36.76 -3.67 -33.88
N THR A 204 -36.88 -2.64 -34.73
CA THR A 204 -35.74 -1.75 -35.01
C THR A 204 -35.28 -1.01 -33.75
N VAL A 205 -36.21 -0.45 -32.95
CA VAL A 205 -35.88 0.18 -31.66
C VAL A 205 -35.25 -0.83 -30.71
N THR A 206 -35.80 -2.07 -30.62
CA THR A 206 -35.22 -3.12 -29.75
C THR A 206 -33.79 -3.44 -30.16
N ARG A 207 -33.52 -3.67 -31.47
CA ARG A 207 -32.19 -3.93 -32.02
C ARG A 207 -31.21 -2.79 -31.68
N ASP A 208 -31.61 -1.53 -31.83
CA ASP A 208 -30.76 -0.37 -31.60
C ASP A 208 -30.45 -0.23 -30.11
N ASN A 209 -31.41 -0.51 -29.23
CA ASN A 209 -31.19 -0.58 -27.79
C ASN A 209 -30.20 -1.72 -27.41
N ASP A 210 -30.34 -2.91 -28.03
CA ASP A 210 -29.39 -4.02 -27.82
C ASP A 210 -27.97 -3.65 -28.22
N LYS A 211 -27.80 -2.94 -29.38
CA LYS A 211 -26.50 -2.44 -29.84
C LYS A 211 -25.90 -1.42 -28.88
N ALA A 212 -26.72 -0.47 -28.42
CA ALA A 212 -26.28 0.56 -27.46
C ALA A 212 -25.85 -0.08 -26.12
N ASN A 213 -26.59 -1.10 -25.66
CA ASN A 213 -26.23 -1.84 -24.45
C ASN A 213 -24.89 -2.59 -24.60
N ILE A 214 -24.68 -3.29 -25.71
CA ILE A 214 -23.39 -3.96 -26.01
C ILE A 214 -22.25 -2.93 -26.05
N GLN A 215 -22.42 -1.77 -26.66
CA GLN A 215 -21.40 -0.74 -26.69
C GLN A 215 -21.06 -0.23 -25.29
N SER A 216 -22.06 -0.06 -24.42
CA SER A 216 -21.86 0.32 -23.02
C SER A 216 -21.06 -0.73 -22.24
N GLN A 217 -21.33 -2.04 -22.49
CA GLN A 217 -20.60 -3.15 -21.88
C GLN A 217 -19.14 -3.21 -22.37
N GLU A 218 -18.89 -3.00 -23.67
CA GLU A 218 -17.52 -2.95 -24.21
C GLU A 218 -16.72 -1.78 -23.60
N ASN A 219 -17.35 -0.61 -23.43
CA ASN A 219 -16.72 0.52 -22.75
C ASN A 219 -16.41 0.22 -21.26
N SER A 220 -17.31 -0.50 -20.59
CA SER A 220 -17.09 -0.92 -19.20
C SER A 220 -15.97 -1.95 -19.09
N LYS A 221 -15.89 -2.89 -20.02
CA LYS A 221 -14.81 -3.85 -20.15
C LYS A 221 -13.45 -3.15 -20.28
N GLU A 222 -13.36 -2.14 -21.16
CA GLU A 222 -12.13 -1.35 -21.33
C GLU A 222 -11.69 -0.66 -20.03
N LYS A 223 -12.64 -0.04 -19.28
CA LYS A 223 -12.35 0.58 -17.99
C LYS A 223 -11.78 -0.42 -16.98
N TYR A 224 -12.34 -1.62 -16.88
CA TYR A 224 -11.81 -2.66 -15.98
C TYR A 224 -10.44 -3.17 -16.44
N TYR A 225 -10.18 -3.32 -17.73
CA TYR A 225 -8.83 -3.63 -18.24
C TYR A 225 -7.82 -2.55 -17.89
N ASN A 226 -8.19 -1.28 -18.02
CA ASN A 226 -7.31 -0.17 -17.65
C ASN A 226 -7.03 -0.17 -16.14
N MET A 227 -8.01 -0.49 -15.30
CA MET A 227 -7.82 -0.67 -13.86
C MET A 227 -6.86 -1.84 -13.56
N LEU A 228 -7.05 -2.99 -14.21
CA LEU A 228 -6.20 -4.17 -14.04
C LEU A 228 -4.76 -3.87 -14.46
N LYS A 229 -4.55 -3.21 -15.61
CA LYS A 229 -3.22 -2.77 -16.08
C LYS A 229 -2.56 -1.84 -15.07
N THR A 230 -3.31 -0.88 -14.51
CA THR A 230 -2.80 0.04 -13.47
C THR A 230 -2.37 -0.70 -12.21
N LEU A 231 -3.15 -1.68 -11.74
CA LEU A 231 -2.81 -2.50 -10.57
C LEU A 231 -1.55 -3.35 -10.81
N MET A 232 -1.32 -3.80 -12.05
CA MET A 232 -0.12 -4.53 -12.47
C MET A 232 1.06 -3.63 -12.87
N ASN A 233 0.89 -2.29 -12.82
CA ASN A 233 1.87 -1.31 -13.31
C ASN A 233 2.27 -1.55 -14.79
N LEU A 234 1.29 -1.89 -15.63
CA LEU A 234 1.48 -2.05 -17.07
C LEU A 234 1.07 -0.78 -17.83
N PRO A 235 1.75 -0.43 -18.94
CA PRO A 235 1.29 0.63 -19.83
C PRO A 235 -0.12 0.35 -20.36
N LEU A 236 -0.98 1.36 -20.44
CA LEU A 236 -2.35 1.22 -20.93
C LEU A 236 -2.43 0.77 -22.38
N SER A 237 -1.36 0.98 -23.18
CA SER A 237 -1.25 0.58 -24.59
C SER A 237 -1.06 -0.92 -24.79
N ILE A 238 -0.69 -1.68 -23.77
CA ILE A 238 -0.51 -3.13 -23.90
C ILE A 238 -1.89 -3.81 -23.97
N GLU A 239 -2.09 -4.65 -24.95
CA GLU A 239 -3.30 -5.46 -25.04
C GLU A 239 -3.16 -6.74 -24.21
N ILE A 240 -4.07 -6.93 -23.27
CA ILE A 240 -4.18 -8.13 -22.43
C ILE A 240 -5.58 -8.72 -22.56
N ALA A 241 -5.70 -10.02 -22.41
CA ALA A 241 -6.97 -10.73 -22.30
C ALA A 241 -7.04 -11.50 -20.99
N VAL A 242 -8.25 -11.68 -20.51
CA VAL A 242 -8.58 -12.48 -19.32
C VAL A 242 -9.31 -13.74 -19.77
N LEU A 243 -9.03 -14.88 -19.14
CA LEU A 243 -9.79 -16.10 -19.39
C LEU A 243 -11.28 -15.90 -19.05
N ALA A 244 -12.15 -16.34 -19.95
CA ALA A 244 -13.59 -16.35 -19.67
C ALA A 244 -13.91 -17.31 -18.49
N PHE A 245 -15.09 -17.12 -17.87
CA PHE A 245 -15.59 -18.08 -16.86
C PHE A 245 -15.70 -19.49 -17.42
N VAL A 246 -15.28 -20.46 -16.62
CA VAL A 246 -15.60 -21.88 -16.82
C VAL A 246 -16.81 -22.21 -15.93
N ASP A 247 -17.89 -22.66 -16.53
CA ASP A 247 -19.22 -22.75 -15.88
C ASP A 247 -19.32 -23.67 -14.63
N ASN A 248 -18.28 -24.45 -14.28
CA ASN A 248 -18.30 -25.41 -13.17
C ASN A 248 -17.42 -25.03 -11.95
N GLU A 249 -16.84 -23.82 -11.89
CA GLU A 249 -15.93 -23.45 -10.79
C GLU A 249 -16.65 -23.03 -9.48
N ALA A 250 -17.95 -22.78 -9.50
CA ALA A 250 -18.68 -22.29 -8.32
C ALA A 250 -18.96 -23.36 -7.24
N ASP A 251 -18.93 -24.64 -7.59
CA ASP A 251 -19.35 -25.72 -6.69
C ASP A 251 -18.29 -26.14 -5.66
N ALA A 252 -17.02 -25.80 -5.87
CA ALA A 252 -15.91 -26.31 -5.05
C ALA A 252 -15.62 -25.50 -3.77
N ALA A 253 -16.06 -24.24 -3.68
CA ALA A 253 -15.62 -23.30 -2.64
C ALA A 253 -16.37 -23.44 -1.29
N ILE A 254 -17.56 -24.04 -1.27
CA ILE A 254 -18.42 -24.10 -0.07
C ILE A 254 -17.92 -25.10 0.98
N LEU A 255 -17.05 -26.02 0.59
CA LEU A 255 -16.67 -27.20 1.43
C LEU A 255 -15.53 -26.94 2.42
N GLN A 256 -14.90 -25.76 2.45
CA GLN A 256 -13.71 -25.52 3.31
C GLN A 256 -13.90 -24.40 4.32
N VAL A 257 -14.89 -24.48 5.20
CA VAL A 257 -14.90 -23.61 6.38
C VAL A 257 -14.04 -24.22 7.49
N GLN A 258 -12.78 -23.83 7.53
CA GLN A 258 -11.93 -24.04 8.71
C GLN A 258 -12.33 -23.07 9.82
N SER A 259 -12.12 -23.48 11.08
CA SER A 259 -12.52 -22.79 12.31
C SER A 259 -12.40 -21.26 12.25
N LEU A 260 -13.44 -20.56 12.73
CA LEU A 260 -13.50 -19.11 12.87
C LEU A 260 -12.43 -18.63 13.89
N ASN A 261 -11.28 -18.15 13.42
CA ASN A 261 -10.22 -17.64 14.27
C ASN A 261 -9.67 -16.30 13.76
N GLY A 262 -10.29 -15.21 14.18
CA GLY A 262 -9.93 -13.84 13.79
C GLY A 262 -8.57 -13.33 14.31
N THR A 263 -7.84 -14.13 15.09
CA THR A 263 -6.52 -13.73 15.63
C THR A 263 -5.38 -13.93 14.63
N LEU A 264 -5.62 -14.59 13.50
CA LEU A 264 -4.60 -14.83 12.47
C LEU A 264 -4.55 -13.72 11.40
N LYS A 265 -5.51 -12.77 11.40
CA LYS A 265 -5.53 -11.66 10.43
C LYS A 265 -4.40 -10.66 10.69
N THR A 266 -3.84 -10.14 9.62
CA THR A 266 -2.74 -9.19 9.64
C THR A 266 -3.05 -7.94 10.48
N ASN A 267 -4.28 -7.41 10.44
CA ASN A 267 -4.71 -6.27 11.23
C ASN A 267 -4.65 -6.52 12.75
N TYR A 268 -5.03 -7.70 13.21
CA TYR A 268 -4.91 -8.08 14.62
C TYR A 268 -3.44 -8.19 15.05
N LEU A 269 -2.60 -8.81 14.22
CA LEU A 269 -1.16 -8.93 14.49
C LEU A 269 -0.48 -7.56 14.58
N GLN A 270 -0.88 -6.60 13.75
CA GLN A 270 -0.39 -5.21 13.84
C GLN A 270 -0.74 -4.55 15.18
N VAL A 271 -1.95 -4.76 15.70
CA VAL A 271 -2.34 -4.24 17.03
C VAL A 271 -1.50 -4.90 18.14
N ILE A 272 -1.21 -6.18 18.03
CA ILE A 272 -0.33 -6.90 19.00
C ILE A 272 1.09 -6.33 18.98
N GLU A 273 1.66 -6.03 17.80
CA GLU A 273 2.98 -5.37 17.73
C GLU A 273 2.95 -3.95 18.32
N ASN A 274 1.86 -3.17 18.13
CA ASN A 274 1.68 -1.87 18.77
C ASN A 274 1.63 -1.98 20.31
N ILE A 275 0.98 -3.01 20.86
CA ILE A 275 1.01 -3.29 22.31
C ILE A 275 2.44 -3.53 22.78
N LYS A 276 3.24 -4.34 22.05
CA LYS A 276 4.63 -4.62 22.39
C LYS A 276 5.49 -3.35 22.37
N ILE A 277 5.33 -2.51 21.34
CA ILE A 277 6.03 -1.22 21.22
C ILE A 277 5.68 -0.33 22.41
N SER A 278 4.40 -0.12 22.70
CA SER A 278 3.94 0.75 23.79
C SER A 278 4.40 0.25 25.16
N LYS A 279 4.42 -1.09 25.40
CA LYS A 279 5.00 -1.68 26.62
C LYS A 279 6.51 -1.43 26.73
N LEU A 280 7.23 -1.47 25.63
CA LEU A 280 8.66 -1.15 25.61
C LEU A 280 8.89 0.36 25.82
N GLU A 281 8.06 1.22 25.27
CA GLU A 281 8.11 2.66 25.51
C GLU A 281 7.84 3.03 26.99
N GLU A 282 6.85 2.39 27.61
CA GLU A 282 6.62 2.52 29.05
C GLU A 282 7.85 2.10 29.86
N ARG A 283 8.46 0.95 29.52
CA ARG A 283 9.69 0.49 30.16
C ARG A 283 10.87 1.43 29.93
N LYS A 284 11.00 2.00 28.73
CA LYS A 284 12.02 3.01 28.40
C LYS A 284 11.89 4.25 29.29
N ILE A 285 10.66 4.73 29.51
CA ILE A 285 10.40 5.87 30.40
C ILE A 285 10.78 5.49 31.84
N LYS A 286 10.33 4.33 32.35
CA LYS A 286 10.70 3.83 33.69
C LYS A 286 12.21 3.64 33.86
N ALA A 287 12.93 3.30 32.79
CA ALA A 287 14.38 3.22 32.78
C ALA A 287 15.08 4.57 33.05
N GLY A 288 14.36 5.69 32.92
CA GLY A 288 14.82 7.02 33.36
C GLY A 288 15.11 7.14 34.86
N TYR A 289 14.61 6.23 35.70
CA TYR A 289 15.01 6.15 37.11
C TYR A 289 16.38 5.49 37.33
N LEU A 290 16.91 4.78 36.33
CA LEU A 290 18.15 4.03 36.47
C LEU A 290 19.37 4.93 36.20
N PRO A 291 20.52 4.66 36.83
CA PRO A 291 21.72 5.39 36.56
C PRO A 291 22.19 5.19 35.11
N THR A 292 22.87 6.22 34.58
CA THR A 292 23.56 6.18 33.30
C THR A 292 25.04 6.39 33.48
N LEU A 293 25.86 5.69 32.69
CA LEU A 293 27.30 5.74 32.69
C LEU A 293 27.79 6.14 31.30
N SER A 294 28.60 7.23 31.21
CA SER A 294 29.18 7.68 29.95
C SER A 294 30.66 7.91 30.07
N LEU A 295 31.41 7.59 29.03
CA LEU A 295 32.78 7.97 28.79
C LEU A 295 32.79 9.29 28.03
N ASN A 296 33.56 10.26 28.52
CA ASN A 296 33.75 11.56 27.88
C ASN A 296 35.25 11.83 27.79
N GLY A 297 35.70 12.35 26.67
CA GLY A 297 37.07 12.77 26.46
C GLY A 297 37.12 14.03 25.59
N ALA A 298 38.06 14.88 25.80
CA ALA A 298 38.31 16.01 24.92
C ALA A 298 39.81 16.26 24.77
N TYR A 299 40.19 16.73 23.62
CA TYR A 299 41.48 17.33 23.32
C TYR A 299 41.24 18.66 22.64
N GLY A 300 41.70 19.75 23.23
CA GLY A 300 41.51 21.11 22.74
C GLY A 300 42.81 21.91 22.66
N LEU A 301 42.88 22.78 21.69
CA LEU A 301 43.91 23.80 21.55
C LEU A 301 43.24 25.16 21.75
N TYR A 302 43.79 25.96 22.67
CA TYR A 302 43.24 27.25 23.05
C TYR A 302 44.25 28.35 22.76
N GLY A 303 43.89 29.35 22.01
CA GLY A 303 44.69 30.55 21.71
C GLY A 303 44.06 31.78 22.36
N TYR A 304 44.90 32.63 22.90
CA TYR A 304 44.50 33.84 23.60
C TYR A 304 45.19 35.07 22.96
N SER A 305 44.52 36.23 22.91
CA SER A 305 45.10 37.47 22.41
C SER A 305 44.45 38.69 23.05
N THR A 306 45.20 39.78 23.15
CA THR A 306 44.71 41.13 23.52
C THR A 306 44.27 41.93 22.27
N SER A 307 44.64 41.48 21.06
CA SER A 307 44.34 42.12 19.80
C SER A 307 42.93 41.69 19.31
N ALA A 308 42.23 42.57 18.60
CA ALA A 308 41.01 42.24 17.92
C ALA A 308 41.22 41.39 16.62
N ASP A 309 42.48 41.31 16.15
CA ASP A 309 42.83 40.51 14.97
C ASP A 309 42.65 39.01 15.24
N PRO A 310 41.76 38.31 14.49
CA PRO A 310 41.49 36.89 14.70
C PRO A 310 42.69 35.98 14.39
N PHE A 311 43.74 36.46 13.71
CA PHE A 311 44.93 35.69 13.39
C PHE A 311 46.07 35.92 14.36
N ASN A 312 45.91 36.85 15.29
CA ASN A 312 46.91 37.12 16.31
C ASN A 312 46.73 36.25 17.56
N THR A 313 47.83 35.75 18.13
CA THR A 313 47.86 35.02 19.41
C THR A 313 48.98 35.51 20.26
N ILE A 314 48.85 35.53 21.61
CA ILE A 314 49.89 35.86 22.52
C ILE A 314 51.09 34.91 22.33
N ASN A 315 52.26 35.44 21.96
CA ASN A 315 53.46 34.66 21.68
C ASN A 315 53.24 33.56 20.56
N ASN A 316 52.27 33.71 19.67
CA ASN A 316 51.94 32.72 18.64
C ASN A 316 51.79 31.27 19.16
N LYS A 317 51.29 31.11 20.41
CA LYS A 317 51.16 29.81 21.08
C LYS A 317 49.69 29.42 21.25
N PHE A 318 49.42 28.12 21.00
CA PHE A 318 48.19 27.46 21.43
C PHE A 318 48.51 26.57 22.64
N TYR A 319 47.62 26.60 23.60
CA TYR A 319 47.75 25.84 24.85
C TYR A 319 46.89 24.60 24.76
N PRO A 320 47.46 23.38 24.83
CA PRO A 320 46.68 22.15 24.80
C PRO A 320 45.98 21.93 26.15
N ASN A 321 44.78 21.43 26.08
CA ASN A 321 44.05 20.91 27.23
C ASN A 321 43.39 19.56 26.83
N SER A 322 43.57 18.55 27.65
CA SER A 322 43.00 17.23 27.39
C SER A 322 42.52 16.55 28.65
N TYR A 323 41.43 15.81 28.52
CA TYR A 323 40.97 14.96 29.61
C TYR A 323 40.23 13.74 29.05
N VAL A 324 40.20 12.68 29.85
CA VAL A 324 39.32 11.51 29.71
C VAL A 324 38.69 11.27 31.07
N GLY A 325 37.40 11.04 31.10
CA GLY A 325 36.67 10.82 32.33
C GLY A 325 35.42 9.99 32.14
N VAL A 326 34.98 9.33 33.20
CA VAL A 326 33.75 8.61 33.28
C VAL A 326 32.75 9.42 34.11
N LYS A 327 31.53 9.59 33.56
CA LYS A 327 30.47 10.31 34.25
C LYS A 327 29.35 9.34 34.61
N LEU A 328 29.09 9.17 35.90
CA LEU A 328 27.89 8.48 36.42
C LEU A 328 26.83 9.54 36.74
N SER A 329 25.62 9.38 36.18
CA SER A 329 24.49 10.25 36.47
C SER A 329 23.35 9.39 37.05
N ILE A 330 22.92 9.77 38.26
CA ILE A 330 21.85 9.10 39.02
C ILE A 330 20.76 10.13 39.26
N PRO A 331 19.53 9.97 38.64
CA PRO A 331 18.43 10.84 38.95
C PRO A 331 17.90 10.55 40.38
N ILE A 332 17.89 11.57 41.22
CA ILE A 332 17.39 11.42 42.62
C ILE A 332 15.94 11.82 42.72
N PHE A 333 15.57 12.93 42.09
CA PHE A 333 14.19 13.42 42.06
C PHE A 333 13.97 14.20 40.78
N ASP A 334 12.87 13.88 40.10
CA ASP A 334 12.51 14.46 38.78
C ASP A 334 11.16 15.21 38.79
N GLY A 335 10.64 15.57 39.97
CA GLY A 335 9.34 16.22 40.09
C GLY A 335 8.17 15.34 39.67
N PHE A 336 8.29 14.01 39.81
CA PHE A 336 7.30 13.01 39.36
C PHE A 336 7.07 12.91 37.85
N ASN A 337 7.91 13.53 37.03
CA ASN A 337 7.80 13.55 35.57
C ASN A 337 7.78 12.14 35.00
N ILE A 338 8.76 11.29 35.33
CA ILE A 338 8.85 9.89 34.87
C ILE A 338 7.61 9.10 35.32
N LYS A 339 7.13 9.31 36.55
CA LYS A 339 5.93 8.65 37.10
C LYS A 339 4.69 8.92 36.21
N TYR A 340 4.45 10.18 35.89
CA TYR A 340 3.26 10.55 35.12
C TYR A 340 3.39 10.24 33.64
N GLN A 341 4.58 10.35 33.05
CA GLN A 341 4.83 9.87 31.69
C GLN A 341 4.61 8.33 31.57
N ALA A 342 5.12 7.56 32.53
CA ALA A 342 4.90 6.11 32.57
C ALA A 342 3.42 5.78 32.75
N LYS A 343 2.67 6.57 33.57
CA LYS A 343 1.22 6.41 33.74
C LYS A 343 0.45 6.71 32.45
N GLN A 344 0.85 7.73 31.67
CA GLN A 344 0.27 7.99 30.36
C GLN A 344 0.47 6.81 29.40
N LYS A 345 1.70 6.27 29.32
CA LYS A 345 1.99 5.10 28.49
C LYS A 345 1.29 3.83 28.98
N TYR A 346 1.13 3.65 30.26
CA TYR A 346 0.33 2.55 30.81
C TYR A 346 -1.12 2.60 30.29
N TYR A 347 -1.76 3.78 30.28
CA TYR A 347 -3.12 3.89 29.74
C TYR A 347 -3.16 3.75 28.22
N GLU A 348 -2.11 4.14 27.51
CA GLU A 348 -1.97 3.87 26.08
C GLU A 348 -1.90 2.34 25.80
N VAL A 349 -1.12 1.59 26.59
CA VAL A 349 -1.12 0.12 26.53
C VAL A 349 -2.51 -0.44 26.77
N LYS A 350 -3.22 0.04 27.79
CA LYS A 350 -4.60 -0.40 28.08
C LYS A 350 -5.55 -0.12 26.92
N ARG A 351 -5.43 1.03 26.28
CA ARG A 351 -6.20 1.37 25.08
C ARG A 351 -5.93 0.38 23.94
N TYR A 352 -4.67 0.03 23.67
CA TYR A 352 -4.34 -0.96 22.64
C TYR A 352 -4.81 -2.37 23.01
N GLU A 353 -4.78 -2.76 24.29
CA GLU A 353 -5.34 -4.04 24.75
C GLU A 353 -6.85 -4.14 24.47
N VAL A 354 -7.61 -3.06 24.73
CA VAL A 354 -9.04 -2.98 24.35
C VAL A 354 -9.20 -2.99 22.83
N GLN A 355 -8.37 -2.26 22.08
CA GLN A 355 -8.40 -2.27 20.61
C GLN A 355 -8.14 -3.67 20.04
N ALA A 356 -7.25 -4.46 20.64
CA ALA A 356 -7.02 -5.85 20.22
C ALA A 356 -8.29 -6.70 20.39
N GLN A 357 -9.02 -6.54 21.50
CA GLN A 357 -10.30 -7.23 21.71
C GLN A 357 -11.36 -6.79 20.70
N GLN A 358 -11.49 -5.48 20.45
CA GLN A 358 -12.40 -4.95 19.43
C GLN A 358 -12.05 -5.47 18.02
N THR A 359 -10.76 -5.48 17.66
CA THR A 359 -10.31 -6.00 16.35
C THR A 359 -10.60 -7.49 16.23
N MET A 360 -10.40 -8.27 17.28
CA MET A 360 -10.73 -9.70 17.28
C MET A 360 -12.23 -9.93 17.11
N GLN A 361 -13.08 -9.18 17.83
CA GLN A 361 -14.54 -9.27 17.69
C GLN A 361 -15.00 -8.88 16.29
N GLN A 362 -14.45 -7.80 15.74
CA GLN A 362 -14.74 -7.35 14.38
C GLN A 362 -14.31 -8.40 13.33
N ASN A 363 -13.12 -8.97 13.47
CA ASN A 363 -12.64 -10.03 12.58
C ASN A 363 -13.53 -11.28 12.63
N ASN A 364 -13.99 -11.68 13.81
CA ASN A 364 -14.90 -12.82 13.98
C ASN A 364 -16.27 -12.52 13.36
N LYS A 365 -16.77 -11.28 13.52
CA LYS A 365 -18.01 -10.84 12.86
C LYS A 365 -17.86 -10.86 11.35
N GLU A 366 -16.81 -10.24 10.78
CA GLU A 366 -16.55 -10.22 9.34
C GLU A 366 -16.48 -11.62 8.74
N MET A 367 -15.89 -12.57 9.46
CA MET A 367 -15.79 -13.96 9.02
C MET A 367 -17.16 -14.66 9.02
N ALA A 368 -17.98 -14.39 10.06
CA ALA A 368 -19.34 -14.94 10.14
C ALA A 368 -20.25 -14.35 9.06
N ASP A 369 -20.16 -13.03 8.83
CA ASP A 369 -20.92 -12.35 7.78
C ASP A 369 -20.51 -12.86 6.39
N ALA A 370 -19.22 -12.92 6.09
CA ALA A 370 -18.71 -13.40 4.80
C ALA A 370 -19.14 -14.86 4.51
N TYR A 371 -19.21 -15.70 5.53
CA TYR A 371 -19.73 -17.06 5.38
C TYR A 371 -21.22 -17.09 5.10
N ALA A 372 -22.02 -16.28 5.79
CA ALA A 372 -23.44 -16.16 5.55
C ALA A 372 -23.73 -15.63 4.13
N ASP A 373 -22.97 -14.61 3.71
CA ASP A 373 -23.06 -14.02 2.38
C ASP A 373 -22.69 -15.04 1.28
N LEU A 374 -21.62 -15.82 1.46
CA LEU A 374 -21.27 -16.88 0.51
C LEU A 374 -22.40 -17.89 0.36
N LYS A 375 -22.98 -18.36 1.48
CA LYS A 375 -24.09 -19.31 1.46
C LYS A 375 -25.32 -18.74 0.76
N SER A 376 -25.69 -17.49 1.03
CA SER A 376 -26.83 -16.81 0.39
C SER A 376 -26.60 -16.60 -1.11
N ASN A 377 -25.41 -16.13 -1.48
CA ASN A 377 -25.05 -15.90 -2.89
C ASN A 377 -25.00 -17.21 -3.69
N PHE A 378 -24.59 -18.31 -3.07
CA PHE A 378 -24.63 -19.63 -3.73
C PHE A 378 -26.05 -20.08 -4.08
N ILE A 379 -26.99 -19.96 -3.13
CA ILE A 379 -28.41 -20.29 -3.36
C ILE A 379 -28.97 -19.39 -4.47
N THR A 380 -28.65 -18.09 -4.43
CA THR A 380 -29.06 -17.12 -5.44
C THR A 380 -28.49 -17.47 -6.82
N TYR A 381 -27.20 -17.81 -6.91
CA TYR A 381 -26.56 -18.24 -8.15
C TYR A 381 -27.24 -19.46 -8.76
N GLN A 382 -27.50 -20.51 -7.99
CA GLN A 382 -28.18 -21.70 -8.45
C GLN A 382 -29.62 -21.41 -8.97
N ASN A 383 -30.33 -20.49 -8.28
CA ASN A 383 -31.68 -20.09 -8.71
C ASN A 383 -31.62 -19.29 -10.01
N GLN A 384 -30.71 -18.33 -10.15
CA GLN A 384 -30.58 -17.51 -11.35
C GLN A 384 -30.08 -18.31 -12.56
N GLN A 385 -29.24 -19.32 -12.33
CA GLN A 385 -28.83 -20.25 -13.39
C GLN A 385 -30.03 -21.02 -13.95
N ARG A 386 -30.88 -21.55 -13.06
CA ARG A 386 -32.12 -22.23 -13.50
C ARG A 386 -33.09 -21.29 -14.22
N ASN A 387 -33.24 -20.06 -13.71
CA ASN A 387 -34.09 -19.03 -14.32
C ASN A 387 -33.61 -18.66 -15.73
N LEU A 388 -32.29 -18.49 -15.90
CA LEU A 388 -31.70 -18.23 -17.22
C LEU A 388 -32.00 -19.36 -18.22
N LEU A 389 -31.78 -20.62 -17.82
CA LEU A 389 -32.08 -21.77 -18.68
C LEU A 389 -33.55 -21.82 -19.07
N LEU A 390 -34.48 -21.52 -18.15
CA LEU A 390 -35.91 -21.46 -18.43
C LEU A 390 -36.25 -20.30 -19.37
N ALA A 391 -35.74 -19.11 -19.13
CA ALA A 391 -35.95 -17.95 -20.00
C ALA A 391 -35.43 -18.19 -21.43
N GLN A 392 -34.26 -18.85 -21.56
CA GLN A 392 -33.73 -19.25 -22.87
C GLN A 392 -34.66 -20.25 -23.60
N LYS A 393 -35.21 -21.21 -22.86
CA LYS A 393 -36.19 -22.17 -23.42
C LYS A 393 -37.45 -21.45 -23.88
N VAL A 394 -38.05 -20.58 -23.03
CA VAL A 394 -39.27 -19.81 -23.39
C VAL A 394 -38.98 -18.93 -24.61
N MET A 395 -37.82 -18.27 -24.68
CA MET A 395 -37.45 -17.44 -25.84
C MET A 395 -37.35 -18.29 -27.13
N LYS A 396 -36.79 -19.50 -27.05
CA LYS A 396 -36.71 -20.43 -28.19
C LYS A 396 -38.10 -20.84 -28.66
N ASP A 397 -39.00 -21.14 -27.72
CA ASP A 397 -40.38 -21.58 -28.03
C ASP A 397 -41.19 -20.42 -28.65
N ILE A 398 -41.14 -19.21 -28.10
CA ILE A 398 -41.78 -18.01 -28.63
C ILE A 398 -41.25 -17.66 -30.03
N ASN A 399 -39.95 -17.79 -30.26
CA ASN A 399 -39.34 -17.55 -31.58
C ASN A 399 -39.88 -18.55 -32.64
N ALA A 400 -40.06 -19.82 -32.26
CA ALA A 400 -40.65 -20.82 -33.14
C ALA A 400 -42.16 -20.53 -33.43
N GLN A 401 -42.95 -20.19 -32.41
CA GLN A 401 -44.35 -19.82 -32.51
C GLN A 401 -44.59 -18.57 -33.36
N TYR A 402 -43.71 -17.56 -33.22
CA TYR A 402 -43.78 -16.35 -34.05
C TYR A 402 -43.57 -16.67 -35.53
N LYS A 403 -42.56 -17.50 -35.86
CA LYS A 403 -42.29 -17.94 -37.23
C LYS A 403 -43.49 -18.68 -37.84
N SER A 404 -44.31 -19.35 -37.01
CA SER A 404 -45.54 -20.05 -37.42
C SER A 404 -46.80 -19.13 -37.39
N GLY A 405 -46.66 -17.84 -37.07
CA GLY A 405 -47.77 -16.87 -37.01
C GLY A 405 -48.71 -17.06 -35.81
N LEU A 406 -48.28 -17.81 -34.77
CA LEU A 406 -49.14 -18.15 -33.62
C LEU A 406 -49.09 -17.09 -32.50
N VAL A 407 -48.05 -16.21 -32.47
CA VAL A 407 -47.88 -15.15 -31.47
C VAL A 407 -47.52 -13.83 -32.14
N LYS A 408 -47.73 -12.72 -31.43
CA LYS A 408 -47.45 -11.34 -31.92
C LYS A 408 -46.00 -10.94 -31.67
N VAL A 409 -45.54 -9.92 -32.40
CA VAL A 409 -44.23 -9.27 -32.17
C VAL A 409 -44.10 -8.77 -30.72
N SER A 410 -45.21 -8.26 -30.12
CA SER A 410 -45.21 -7.83 -28.71
C SER A 410 -44.80 -8.94 -27.74
N ASP A 411 -45.23 -10.19 -27.99
CA ASP A 411 -44.94 -11.34 -27.13
C ASP A 411 -43.44 -11.69 -27.20
N PHE A 412 -42.85 -11.60 -28.40
CA PHE A 412 -41.41 -11.73 -28.58
C PHE A 412 -40.63 -10.61 -27.83
N ILE A 413 -41.03 -9.36 -27.98
CA ILE A 413 -40.35 -8.22 -27.32
C ILE A 413 -40.39 -8.37 -25.79
N ASN A 414 -41.53 -8.77 -25.23
CA ASN A 414 -41.67 -9.00 -23.79
C ASN A 414 -40.79 -10.16 -23.33
N THR A 415 -40.80 -11.29 -24.06
CA THR A 415 -39.96 -12.44 -23.74
C THR A 415 -38.45 -12.14 -23.88
N ASN A 416 -38.09 -11.29 -24.86
CA ASN A 416 -36.72 -10.82 -25.04
C ASN A 416 -36.26 -9.97 -23.84
N SER A 417 -37.14 -9.10 -23.33
CA SER A 417 -36.88 -8.32 -22.10
C SER A 417 -36.73 -9.22 -20.87
N ASP A 418 -37.59 -10.25 -20.75
CA ASP A 418 -37.48 -11.23 -19.66
C ASP A 418 -36.16 -12.02 -19.73
N LEU A 419 -35.75 -12.43 -20.94
CA LEU A 419 -34.47 -13.08 -21.16
C LEU A 419 -33.28 -12.17 -20.77
N GLN A 420 -33.28 -10.90 -21.19
CA GLN A 420 -32.25 -9.93 -20.83
C GLN A 420 -32.19 -9.74 -19.31
N THR A 421 -33.33 -9.67 -18.64
CA THR A 421 -33.40 -9.58 -17.18
C THR A 421 -32.83 -10.84 -16.53
N ALA A 422 -33.16 -12.03 -16.99
CA ALA A 422 -32.63 -13.30 -16.49
C ALA A 422 -31.10 -13.41 -16.73
N GLN A 423 -30.59 -12.96 -17.88
CA GLN A 423 -29.17 -12.90 -18.20
C GLN A 423 -28.41 -11.97 -17.23
N THR A 424 -28.94 -10.77 -17.02
CA THR A 424 -28.35 -9.79 -16.11
C THR A 424 -28.34 -10.31 -14.67
N ASN A 425 -29.44 -10.90 -14.20
CA ASN A 425 -29.53 -11.46 -12.86
C ASN A 425 -28.57 -12.64 -12.66
N PHE A 426 -28.42 -13.50 -13.67
CA PHE A 426 -27.45 -14.60 -13.62
C PHE A 426 -26.01 -14.10 -13.55
N VAL A 427 -25.61 -13.14 -14.40
CA VAL A 427 -24.27 -12.60 -14.38
C VAL A 427 -23.97 -11.86 -13.06
N ASN A 428 -24.96 -11.12 -12.54
CA ASN A 428 -24.83 -10.49 -11.21
C ASN A 428 -24.69 -11.54 -10.10
N ALA A 429 -25.43 -12.62 -10.13
CA ALA A 429 -25.31 -13.70 -9.16
C ALA A 429 -23.95 -14.40 -9.25
N LEU A 430 -23.42 -14.58 -10.48
CA LEU A 430 -22.11 -15.16 -10.73
C LEU A 430 -20.97 -14.29 -10.17
N ILE A 431 -21.02 -12.98 -10.39
CA ILE A 431 -19.99 -12.08 -9.81
C ILE A 431 -20.11 -11.99 -8.29
N ASN A 432 -21.33 -11.96 -7.75
CA ASN A 432 -21.56 -11.87 -6.31
C ASN A 432 -21.04 -13.11 -5.56
N ILE A 433 -21.18 -14.33 -6.12
CA ILE A 433 -20.61 -15.51 -5.48
C ILE A 433 -19.08 -15.49 -5.52
N LYS A 434 -18.46 -15.08 -6.64
CA LYS A 434 -16.99 -14.94 -6.73
C LYS A 434 -16.45 -13.87 -5.79
N GLN A 435 -17.19 -12.77 -5.63
CA GLN A 435 -16.84 -11.73 -4.65
C GLN A 435 -16.97 -12.25 -3.22
N ALA A 436 -18.04 -12.98 -2.90
CA ALA A 436 -18.23 -13.57 -1.57
C ALA A 436 -17.18 -14.63 -1.22
N GLU A 437 -16.71 -15.43 -2.20
CA GLU A 437 -15.54 -16.32 -2.02
C GLU A 437 -14.27 -15.53 -1.67
N LEU A 438 -14.03 -14.44 -2.39
CA LEU A 438 -12.86 -13.58 -2.17
C LEU A 438 -12.95 -12.89 -0.79
N ASP A 439 -14.12 -12.40 -0.41
CA ASP A 439 -14.37 -11.76 0.88
C ASP A 439 -14.18 -12.75 2.04
N LEU A 440 -14.62 -13.98 1.89
CA LEU A 440 -14.37 -15.03 2.88
C LEU A 440 -12.88 -15.35 3.03
N ARG A 441 -12.14 -15.46 1.93
CA ARG A 441 -10.66 -15.64 1.97
C ARG A 441 -9.96 -14.47 2.65
N LYS A 442 -10.40 -13.23 2.39
CA LYS A 442 -9.91 -12.02 3.06
C LYS A 442 -10.23 -12.06 4.56
N ALA A 443 -11.47 -12.42 4.92
CA ALA A 443 -11.89 -12.54 6.31
C ALA A 443 -11.11 -13.63 7.08
N GLN A 444 -10.74 -14.72 6.42
CA GLN A 444 -9.90 -15.80 6.98
C GLN A 444 -8.40 -15.46 7.04
N GLY A 445 -7.93 -14.38 6.38
CA GLY A 445 -6.51 -14.08 6.24
C GLY A 445 -5.73 -15.11 5.42
N THR A 446 -6.36 -15.71 4.40
CA THR A 446 -5.78 -16.78 3.58
C THR A 446 -5.43 -16.35 2.16
N LEU A 447 -5.57 -15.07 1.82
CA LEU A 447 -5.31 -14.54 0.47
C LEU A 447 -3.88 -14.84 -0.02
N LEU A 448 -2.88 -14.78 0.88
CA LEU A 448 -1.48 -15.09 0.55
C LEU A 448 -1.16 -16.59 0.53
N LYS A 449 -1.95 -17.44 1.22
CA LYS A 449 -1.65 -18.87 1.37
C LYS A 449 -2.06 -19.73 0.19
N ASN A 450 -3.05 -19.29 -0.59
CA ASN A 450 -3.66 -20.07 -1.68
C ASN A 450 -3.11 -19.70 -3.06
N GLN A 451 -1.87 -19.19 -3.13
CA GLN A 451 -1.19 -18.90 -4.41
C GLN A 451 -0.31 -20.06 -4.93
N ASN A 452 -0.22 -21.15 -4.16
CA ASN A 452 0.53 -22.35 -4.54
C ASN A 452 -0.35 -23.38 -5.25
#